data_6747bea2f5fda37446fc7a5e6c9686c9
#
_entry.id   6747bea2f5fda37446fc7a5e6c9686c9
#
_cell.length_a   1.000
_cell.length_b   1.000
_cell.length_c   1.000
_cell.angle_alpha   90.00
_cell.angle_beta   90.00
_cell.angle_gamma   90.00
#
_symmetry.space_group_name_H-M   'P 1'
#
loop_
_entity.id
_entity.type
_entity.pdbx_description
1 polymer ?
#
loop_
_entity_poly.entity_id
_entity_poly.type
_entity_poly.pdbx_seq_one_letter_code
_entity_poly.pdbx_strand_id
1 'polypeptide(L)'
;MHQCRQTTTVNKNTSMRKIIAIGESVLDTLYRNGQPIKAMVGGRIANATASLGMTGVPVTFCSECCTDSVGDIIVDFFSRHQVATTSIDRYTDGSTQLSAIFLSEDGNDKIVNYGVYPDADRFDVVWPRIDEGDIVLFGSLYSIAQPQRERVYELLSYAAERKAVMVYLPGFQHGINFRITRVLTAILENLELSSIVVAHERDLADIFPGESAEKAYHNHFEYYCPCFIHIGADGGVDAFVEKEHWQFPCPTPQSLNWLGWQSGFTAGVICALLSEGITAEQMCTIDHDTMQTIVNTAFLLADNASGETNCIDAKMALKMQQAINEATTDE
;
A
#
# COMPACT_ATOMS: atom_id res chain seq x y z
N MET A 1 -37.27 -25.64 41.37
CA MET A 1 -36.68 -24.33 41.10
C MET A 1 -35.72 -24.50 39.93
N HIS A 2 -36.17 -24.24 38.70
CA HIS A 2 -35.34 -24.26 37.51
C HIS A 2 -34.80 -22.84 37.27
N GLN A 3 -33.50 -22.64 37.42
CA GLN A 3 -32.82 -21.42 37.01
C GLN A 3 -32.59 -21.47 35.51
N CYS A 4 -33.31 -20.62 34.78
CA CYS A 4 -33.11 -20.33 33.38
C CYS A 4 -31.81 -19.54 33.24
N ARG A 5 -30.75 -20.13 32.65
CA ARG A 5 -29.57 -19.39 32.20
C ARG A 5 -29.94 -18.64 30.94
N GLN A 6 -30.05 -17.34 31.07
CA GLN A 6 -30.11 -16.45 29.91
C GLN A 6 -28.73 -16.44 29.24
N THR A 7 -28.62 -17.05 28.11
CA THR A 7 -27.51 -16.88 27.18
C THR A 7 -27.65 -15.47 26.57
N THR A 8 -26.81 -14.57 27.04
CA THR A 8 -26.66 -13.26 26.43
C THR A 8 -25.97 -13.46 25.07
N THR A 9 -26.72 -13.45 24.01
CA THR A 9 -26.19 -13.32 22.64
C THR A 9 -25.57 -11.94 22.54
N VAL A 10 -24.25 -11.87 22.56
CA VAL A 10 -23.51 -10.68 22.19
C VAL A 10 -23.74 -10.50 20.69
N ASN A 11 -24.58 -9.56 20.31
CA ASN A 11 -24.67 -9.07 18.94
C ASN A 11 -23.31 -8.46 18.60
N LYS A 12 -22.41 -9.25 17.99
CA LYS A 12 -21.27 -8.70 17.27
C LYS A 12 -21.86 -7.92 16.08
N ASN A 13 -22.01 -6.61 16.26
CA ASN A 13 -22.12 -5.69 15.15
C ASN A 13 -20.78 -5.78 14.42
N THR A 14 -20.65 -6.67 13.46
CA THR A 14 -19.51 -6.76 12.55
C THR A 14 -19.55 -5.51 11.68
N SER A 15 -18.91 -4.42 12.16
CA SER A 15 -18.69 -3.26 11.31
C SER A 15 -17.75 -3.71 10.19
N MET A 16 -18.09 -3.36 8.95
CA MET A 16 -17.24 -3.62 7.79
C MET A 16 -15.82 -3.15 8.09
N ARG A 17 -14.82 -4.03 7.91
CA ARG A 17 -13.40 -3.68 8.02
C ARG A 17 -13.08 -2.55 7.06
N LYS A 18 -12.29 -1.59 7.49
CA LYS A 18 -11.89 -0.44 6.69
C LYS A 18 -10.40 -0.43 6.40
N ILE A 19 -10.01 0.35 5.45
CA ILE A 19 -8.63 0.50 5.02
C ILE A 19 -8.17 1.91 5.35
N ILE A 20 -7.02 2.01 6.01
CA ILE A 20 -6.30 3.26 6.25
C ILE A 20 -5.01 3.18 5.45
N ALA A 21 -4.85 4.05 4.48
CA ALA A 21 -3.63 4.14 3.69
C ALA A 21 -2.82 5.37 4.12
N ILE A 22 -1.51 5.22 4.28
CA ILE A 22 -0.59 6.26 4.73
C ILE A 22 0.57 6.34 3.73
N GLY A 23 0.68 7.46 3.01
CA GLY A 23 1.71 7.61 1.99
C GLY A 23 1.71 8.97 1.32
N GLU A 24 2.71 9.20 0.48
CA GLU A 24 2.76 10.39 -0.37
C GLU A 24 1.73 10.35 -1.50
N SER A 25 1.31 11.54 -1.90
CA SER A 25 0.62 11.78 -3.16
C SER A 25 1.37 12.85 -3.94
N VAL A 26 1.46 12.68 -5.24
CA VAL A 26 2.20 13.55 -6.15
C VAL A 26 1.44 13.66 -7.48
N LEU A 27 1.59 14.79 -8.18
CA LEU A 27 1.13 14.89 -9.56
C LEU A 27 2.29 14.55 -10.50
N ASP A 28 2.24 13.37 -11.12
CA ASP A 28 3.21 12.95 -12.13
C ASP A 28 2.86 13.56 -13.47
N THR A 29 3.84 14.23 -14.11
CA THR A 29 3.72 14.74 -15.47
C THR A 29 4.75 14.03 -16.35
N LEU A 30 4.27 13.27 -17.32
CA LEU A 30 5.10 12.48 -18.22
C LEU A 30 5.46 13.32 -19.47
N TYR A 31 6.73 13.27 -19.82
CA TYR A 31 7.29 13.94 -21.00
C TYR A 31 7.94 12.92 -21.94
N ARG A 32 7.74 13.11 -23.24
CA ARG A 32 8.47 12.38 -24.29
C ARG A 32 8.97 13.37 -25.32
N ASN A 33 10.25 13.32 -25.66
CA ASN A 33 10.90 14.26 -26.60
C ASN A 33 10.66 15.74 -26.24
N GLY A 34 10.67 16.06 -24.93
CA GLY A 34 10.45 17.41 -24.42
C GLY A 34 9.00 17.90 -24.46
N GLN A 35 8.05 17.07 -24.87
CA GLN A 35 6.63 17.40 -24.90
C GLN A 35 5.88 16.70 -23.78
N PRO A 36 4.99 17.38 -23.04
CA PRO A 36 4.13 16.74 -22.07
C PRO A 36 3.12 15.83 -22.78
N ILE A 37 2.94 14.60 -22.30
CA ILE A 37 2.03 13.61 -22.88
C ILE A 37 0.86 13.28 -21.97
N LYS A 38 1.07 13.35 -20.64
CA LYS A 38 0.04 12.99 -19.65
C LYS A 38 0.39 13.58 -18.30
N ALA A 39 -0.63 13.96 -17.54
CA ALA A 39 -0.52 14.19 -16.10
C ALA A 39 -1.49 13.24 -15.36
N MET A 40 -1.06 12.70 -14.22
CA MET A 40 -1.84 11.77 -13.42
C MET A 40 -1.41 11.85 -11.96
N VAL A 41 -2.32 11.54 -11.04
CA VAL A 41 -1.94 11.38 -9.64
C VAL A 41 -1.06 10.14 -9.51
N GLY A 42 0.06 10.28 -8.85
CA GLY A 42 1.08 9.27 -8.64
C GLY A 42 1.34 8.99 -7.16
N GLY A 43 2.22 8.04 -6.94
CA GLY A 43 2.55 7.47 -5.64
C GLY A 43 2.08 6.00 -5.56
N ARG A 44 2.97 5.13 -5.09
CA ARG A 44 2.67 3.69 -5.02
C ARG A 44 1.48 3.41 -4.10
N ILE A 45 1.50 4.00 -2.91
CA ILE A 45 0.39 3.90 -1.95
C ILE A 45 -0.86 4.56 -2.51
N ALA A 46 -0.73 5.76 -3.10
CA ALA A 46 -1.83 6.53 -3.67
C ALA A 46 -2.62 5.76 -4.74
N ASN A 47 -1.93 5.11 -5.69
CA ASN A 47 -2.57 4.35 -6.77
C ASN A 47 -3.28 3.07 -6.24
N ALA A 48 -2.67 2.38 -5.28
CA ALA A 48 -3.31 1.24 -4.61
C ALA A 48 -4.55 1.70 -3.83
N THR A 49 -4.46 2.83 -3.12
CA THR A 49 -5.57 3.43 -2.36
C THR A 49 -6.75 3.79 -3.26
N ALA A 50 -6.49 4.40 -4.41
CA ALA A 50 -7.53 4.73 -5.38
C ALA A 50 -8.22 3.47 -5.92
N SER A 51 -7.46 2.41 -6.24
CA SER A 51 -8.02 1.12 -6.65
C SER A 51 -8.91 0.50 -5.57
N LEU A 52 -8.48 0.55 -4.31
CA LEU A 52 -9.21 0.03 -3.17
C LEU A 52 -10.50 0.80 -2.91
N GLY A 53 -10.49 2.13 -3.01
CA GLY A 53 -11.69 2.95 -2.84
C GLY A 53 -12.81 2.59 -3.82
N MET A 54 -12.46 2.22 -5.04
CA MET A 54 -13.44 1.78 -6.05
C MET A 54 -14.14 0.46 -5.69
N THR A 55 -13.57 -0.36 -4.82
CA THR A 55 -14.18 -1.66 -4.41
C THR A 55 -15.36 -1.49 -3.44
N GLY A 56 -15.66 -0.27 -3.01
CA GLY A 56 -16.76 0.02 -2.07
C GLY A 56 -16.42 -0.25 -0.60
N VAL A 57 -15.20 -0.72 -0.30
CA VAL A 57 -14.70 -0.79 1.07
C VAL A 57 -14.42 0.64 1.58
N PRO A 58 -14.74 0.98 2.84
CA PRO A 58 -14.38 2.28 3.39
C PRO A 58 -12.86 2.47 3.41
N VAL A 59 -12.35 3.44 2.66
CA VAL A 59 -10.92 3.77 2.58
C VAL A 59 -10.69 5.20 3.02
N THR A 60 -9.72 5.41 3.91
CA THR A 60 -9.24 6.75 4.30
C THR A 60 -7.79 6.89 3.88
N PHE A 61 -7.44 7.99 3.23
CA PHE A 61 -6.07 8.31 2.86
C PHE A 61 -5.49 9.36 3.79
N CYS A 62 -4.43 9.00 4.50
CA CYS A 62 -3.63 9.88 5.33
C CYS A 62 -2.40 10.32 4.52
N SER A 63 -2.37 11.57 4.12
CA SER A 63 -1.36 12.14 3.23
C SER A 63 -1.26 13.65 3.47
N GLU A 64 -0.54 14.34 2.59
CA GLU A 64 -0.37 15.78 2.65
C GLU A 64 -0.31 16.39 1.24
N CYS A 65 -0.84 17.61 1.11
CA CYS A 65 -0.68 18.47 -0.07
C CYS A 65 -0.92 19.93 0.32
N CYS A 66 -0.64 20.88 -0.57
CA CYS A 66 -0.97 22.28 -0.34
C CYS A 66 -2.39 22.63 -0.82
N THR A 67 -2.87 23.82 -0.45
CA THR A 67 -4.14 24.38 -0.92
C THR A 67 -3.99 25.08 -2.28
N ASP A 68 -3.17 24.50 -3.14
CA ASP A 68 -2.94 24.96 -4.53
C ASP A 68 -3.70 24.08 -5.53
N SER A 69 -3.65 24.48 -6.82
CA SER A 69 -4.37 23.77 -7.89
C SER A 69 -3.91 22.31 -8.06
N VAL A 70 -2.65 21.98 -7.75
CA VAL A 70 -2.12 20.62 -7.83
C VAL A 70 -2.69 19.78 -6.68
N GLY A 71 -2.74 20.35 -5.47
CA GLY A 71 -3.38 19.71 -4.32
C GLY A 71 -4.88 19.49 -4.54
N ASP A 72 -5.56 20.44 -5.20
CA ASP A 72 -6.99 20.26 -5.55
C ASP A 72 -7.20 19.11 -6.54
N ILE A 73 -6.33 18.95 -7.55
CA ILE A 73 -6.37 17.80 -8.47
C ILE A 73 -6.21 16.48 -7.70
N ILE A 74 -5.30 16.42 -6.73
CA ILE A 74 -5.06 15.22 -5.92
C ILE A 74 -6.29 14.89 -5.06
N VAL A 75 -6.84 15.86 -4.34
CA VAL A 75 -8.03 15.64 -3.49
C VAL A 75 -9.24 15.24 -4.31
N ASP A 76 -9.47 15.90 -5.45
CA ASP A 76 -10.53 15.54 -6.39
C ASP A 76 -10.38 14.13 -6.95
N PHE A 77 -9.15 13.71 -7.25
CA PHE A 77 -8.87 12.36 -7.72
C PHE A 77 -9.32 11.31 -6.68
N PHE A 78 -8.90 11.45 -5.43
CA PHE A 78 -9.29 10.51 -4.39
C PHE A 78 -10.80 10.53 -4.12
N SER A 79 -11.41 11.70 -4.10
CA SER A 79 -12.86 11.83 -3.92
C SER A 79 -13.65 11.10 -5.02
N ARG A 80 -13.21 11.18 -6.28
CA ARG A 80 -13.83 10.43 -7.41
C ARG A 80 -13.63 8.93 -7.30
N HIS A 81 -12.57 8.47 -6.63
CA HIS A 81 -12.31 7.05 -6.37
C HIS A 81 -12.91 6.58 -5.02
N GLN A 82 -13.84 7.34 -4.45
CA GLN A 82 -14.56 7.00 -3.20
C GLN A 82 -13.65 6.85 -1.98
N VAL A 83 -12.50 7.51 -1.98
CA VAL A 83 -11.56 7.55 -0.86
C VAL A 83 -11.86 8.78 0.01
N ALA A 84 -11.97 8.58 1.32
CA ALA A 84 -12.12 9.69 2.27
C ALA A 84 -10.81 10.50 2.37
N THR A 85 -10.93 11.81 2.18
CA THR A 85 -9.80 12.77 2.12
C THR A 85 -9.69 13.65 3.35
N THR A 86 -10.48 13.40 4.39
CA THR A 86 -10.49 14.19 5.64
C THR A 86 -9.17 14.11 6.43
N SER A 87 -8.36 13.10 6.15
CA SER A 87 -7.04 12.88 6.74
C SER A 87 -5.90 13.26 5.79
N ILE A 88 -6.17 14.06 4.77
CA ILE A 88 -5.14 14.72 3.96
C ILE A 88 -4.85 16.08 4.57
N ASP A 89 -3.63 16.29 5.06
CA ASP A 89 -3.17 17.58 5.57
C ASP A 89 -3.04 18.58 4.42
N ARG A 90 -3.59 19.80 4.59
CA ARG A 90 -3.67 20.82 3.53
C ARG A 90 -2.94 22.09 3.98
N TYR A 91 -1.68 22.25 3.54
CA TYR A 91 -0.88 23.42 3.87
C TYR A 91 -1.30 24.65 3.09
N THR A 92 -1.39 25.79 3.76
CA THR A 92 -1.64 27.10 3.12
C THR A 92 -0.36 27.70 2.52
N ASP A 93 0.79 27.29 3.06
CA ASP A 93 2.10 27.73 2.62
C ASP A 93 2.82 26.60 1.87
N GLY A 94 3.64 26.97 0.88
CA GLY A 94 4.39 26.01 0.07
C GLY A 94 3.76 25.71 -1.28
N SER A 95 4.09 24.54 -1.84
CA SER A 95 3.55 24.04 -3.10
C SER A 95 3.50 22.52 -3.10
N THR A 96 2.41 21.96 -3.59
CA THR A 96 2.18 20.52 -3.70
C THR A 96 3.24 19.86 -4.59
N GLN A 97 3.65 18.64 -4.24
CA GLN A 97 4.65 17.91 -5.00
C GLN A 97 4.17 17.56 -6.41
N LEU A 98 5.07 17.80 -7.37
CA LEU A 98 4.91 17.46 -8.78
C LEU A 98 6.17 16.77 -9.26
N SER A 99 6.04 15.61 -9.93
CA SER A 99 7.15 14.91 -10.57
C SER A 99 7.09 15.11 -12.08
N ALA A 100 8.17 15.63 -12.66
CA ALA A 100 8.37 15.64 -14.11
C ALA A 100 9.15 14.37 -14.48
N ILE A 101 8.51 13.45 -15.21
CA ILE A 101 9.07 12.16 -15.61
C ILE A 101 9.40 12.23 -17.09
N PHE A 102 10.67 12.28 -17.43
CA PHE A 102 11.18 12.31 -18.80
C PHE A 102 11.45 10.89 -19.27
N LEU A 103 10.53 10.38 -20.09
CA LEU A 103 10.62 9.02 -20.63
C LEU A 103 11.75 8.92 -21.66
N SER A 104 12.58 7.90 -21.52
CA SER A 104 13.70 7.59 -22.41
C SER A 104 13.42 6.30 -23.20
N GLU A 105 13.93 6.23 -24.44
CA GLU A 105 13.79 5.04 -25.28
C GLU A 105 14.61 3.84 -24.77
N ASP A 106 15.67 4.10 -24.01
CA ASP A 106 16.52 3.10 -23.39
C ASP A 106 16.03 2.64 -21.98
N GLY A 107 14.87 3.17 -21.52
CA GLY A 107 14.29 2.84 -20.22
C GLY A 107 14.95 3.55 -19.03
N ASN A 108 15.91 4.44 -19.28
CA ASN A 108 16.56 5.25 -18.25
C ASN A 108 15.80 6.56 -18.04
N ASP A 109 14.58 6.47 -17.52
CA ASP A 109 13.72 7.61 -17.28
C ASP A 109 14.33 8.55 -16.24
N LYS A 110 14.27 9.85 -16.49
CA LYS A 110 14.72 10.88 -15.56
C LYS A 110 13.53 11.47 -14.83
N ILE A 111 13.57 11.42 -13.50
CA ILE A 111 12.55 12.01 -12.63
C ILE A 111 13.12 13.26 -11.96
N VAL A 112 12.37 14.35 -12.01
CA VAL A 112 12.68 15.61 -11.32
C VAL A 112 11.48 16.01 -10.49
N ASN A 113 11.68 16.10 -9.19
CA ASN A 113 10.62 16.46 -8.24
C ASN A 113 10.64 17.96 -7.95
N TYR A 114 9.46 18.56 -7.96
CA TYR A 114 9.19 19.94 -7.58
C TYR A 114 8.15 19.94 -6.47
N GLY A 115 8.18 20.97 -5.67
CA GLY A 115 7.27 21.15 -4.55
C GLY A 115 8.05 21.41 -3.26
N VAL A 116 7.44 22.20 -2.40
CA VAL A 116 8.01 22.58 -1.11
C VAL A 116 6.91 22.55 -0.08
N TYR A 117 7.06 21.71 0.92
CA TYR A 117 6.19 21.71 2.08
C TYR A 117 6.82 22.48 3.24
N PRO A 118 6.05 22.99 4.19
CA PRO A 118 6.60 23.62 5.39
C PRO A 118 7.46 22.65 6.17
N ASP A 119 8.50 23.17 6.88
CA ASP A 119 9.42 22.33 7.68
C ASP A 119 8.82 21.90 9.02
N ALA A 120 7.84 22.66 9.54
CA ALA A 120 7.17 22.42 10.81
C ALA A 120 5.75 21.89 10.61
N ASP A 121 5.23 21.22 11.64
CA ASP A 121 3.84 20.74 11.72
C ASP A 121 3.43 19.83 10.53
N ARG A 122 4.38 19.02 10.06
CA ARG A 122 4.17 18.05 8.99
C ARG A 122 3.33 16.87 9.48
N PHE A 123 2.37 16.46 8.64
CA PHE A 123 1.49 15.34 8.90
C PHE A 123 0.63 15.54 10.17
N ASP A 124 0.09 16.75 10.37
CA ASP A 124 -0.89 17.04 11.43
C ASP A 124 -2.32 16.63 10.99
N VAL A 125 -2.44 15.41 10.55
CA VAL A 125 -3.71 14.86 10.03
C VAL A 125 -4.69 14.52 11.15
N VAL A 126 -5.97 14.56 10.82
CA VAL A 126 -7.00 13.97 11.69
C VAL A 126 -6.87 12.46 11.63
N TRP A 127 -6.48 11.84 12.74
CA TRP A 127 -6.32 10.39 12.79
C TRP A 127 -7.67 9.69 12.60
N PRO A 128 -7.75 8.75 11.64
CA PRO A 128 -8.93 7.92 11.50
C PRO A 128 -9.08 7.03 12.74
N ARG A 129 -10.32 6.71 13.09
CA ARG A 129 -10.56 5.64 14.05
C ARG A 129 -10.10 4.32 13.44
N ILE A 130 -9.28 3.57 14.17
CA ILE A 130 -8.79 2.25 13.79
C ILE A 130 -9.37 1.23 14.76
N ASP A 131 -9.98 0.19 14.24
CA ASP A 131 -10.57 -0.90 15.00
C ASP A 131 -9.77 -2.21 14.72
N GLU A 132 -9.93 -3.21 15.59
CA GLU A 132 -9.31 -4.53 15.41
C GLU A 132 -9.72 -5.13 14.06
N GLY A 133 -8.73 -5.65 13.32
CA GLY A 133 -8.92 -6.24 12.01
C GLY A 133 -8.98 -5.26 10.84
N ASP A 134 -9.02 -3.94 11.06
CA ASP A 134 -8.84 -2.97 9.98
C ASP A 134 -7.49 -3.18 9.29
N ILE A 135 -7.35 -2.73 8.04
CA ILE A 135 -6.09 -2.85 7.31
C ILE A 135 -5.41 -1.49 7.23
N VAL A 136 -4.12 -1.45 7.57
CA VAL A 136 -3.29 -0.25 7.41
C VAL A 136 -2.24 -0.50 6.35
N LEU A 137 -2.38 0.17 5.20
CA LEU A 137 -1.42 0.17 4.11
C LEU A 137 -0.46 1.34 4.27
N PHE A 138 0.82 1.10 4.35
CA PHE A 138 1.82 2.16 4.50
C PHE A 138 3.12 1.81 3.81
N GLY A 139 3.97 2.80 3.59
CA GLY A 139 5.27 2.49 3.00
C GLY A 139 5.93 3.66 2.31
N SER A 140 6.73 3.32 1.30
CA SER A 140 7.57 4.20 0.51
C SER A 140 8.52 5.07 1.35
N LEU A 141 9.18 6.03 0.72
CA LEU A 141 10.03 6.99 1.40
C LEU A 141 9.25 7.82 2.43
N TYR A 142 7.96 8.01 2.22
CA TYR A 142 7.09 8.79 3.10
C TYR A 142 7.06 8.26 4.54
N SER A 143 7.04 6.95 4.71
CA SER A 143 6.97 6.32 6.02
C SER A 143 8.27 6.37 6.83
N ILE A 144 9.39 6.77 6.22
CA ILE A 144 10.74 6.74 6.83
C ILE A 144 11.48 8.08 6.79
N ALA A 145 11.02 9.04 5.97
CA ALA A 145 11.70 10.32 5.79
C ALA A 145 11.27 11.37 6.83
N GLN A 146 12.22 12.24 7.18
CA GLN A 146 11.94 13.42 7.97
C GLN A 146 11.33 14.53 7.09
N PRO A 147 10.55 15.46 7.65
CA PRO A 147 10.25 15.61 9.09
C PRO A 147 9.03 14.82 9.59
N GLN A 148 8.19 14.22 8.72
CA GLN A 148 6.93 13.59 9.11
C GLN A 148 7.08 12.23 9.84
N ARG A 149 8.27 11.62 9.84
CA ARG A 149 8.52 10.27 10.37
C ARG A 149 7.96 10.05 11.77
N GLU A 150 8.17 10.98 12.69
CA GLU A 150 7.76 10.83 14.09
C GLU A 150 6.24 10.67 14.19
N ARG A 151 5.49 11.56 13.53
CA ARG A 151 4.01 11.54 13.53
C ARG A 151 3.45 10.31 12.80
N VAL A 152 4.09 9.91 11.69
CA VAL A 152 3.70 8.69 10.97
C VAL A 152 3.92 7.47 11.86
N TYR A 153 5.06 7.38 12.55
CA TYR A 153 5.36 6.26 13.45
C TYR A 153 4.37 6.17 14.62
N GLU A 154 3.98 7.30 15.20
CA GLU A 154 2.94 7.35 16.23
C GLU A 154 1.61 6.75 15.73
N LEU A 155 1.17 7.12 14.52
CA LEU A 155 -0.05 6.58 13.93
C LEU A 155 0.06 5.08 13.62
N LEU A 156 1.21 4.63 13.11
CA LEU A 156 1.47 3.21 12.85
C LEU A 156 1.47 2.39 14.14
N SER A 157 2.11 2.90 15.19
CA SER A 157 2.12 2.25 16.52
C SER A 157 0.71 2.15 17.10
N TYR A 158 -0.06 3.23 17.02
CA TYR A 158 -1.46 3.24 17.42
C TYR A 158 -2.30 2.18 16.67
N ALA A 159 -2.05 2.00 15.37
CA ALA A 159 -2.74 0.99 14.56
C ALA A 159 -2.35 -0.44 14.98
N ALA A 160 -1.06 -0.69 15.17
CA ALA A 160 -0.55 -2.00 15.58
C ALA A 160 -1.06 -2.41 16.97
N GLU A 161 -1.08 -1.49 17.94
CA GLU A 161 -1.65 -1.71 19.27
C GLU A 161 -3.15 -2.11 19.22
N ARG A 162 -3.86 -1.71 18.17
CA ARG A 162 -5.27 -2.06 17.93
C ARG A 162 -5.45 -3.33 17.12
N LYS A 163 -4.37 -4.05 16.83
CA LYS A 163 -4.37 -5.29 16.05
C LYS A 163 -4.90 -5.11 14.64
N ALA A 164 -4.64 -3.96 14.02
CA ALA A 164 -4.86 -3.78 12.60
C ALA A 164 -3.89 -4.69 11.80
N VAL A 165 -4.30 -5.11 10.61
CA VAL A 165 -3.41 -5.82 9.68
C VAL A 165 -2.51 -4.80 9.00
N MET A 166 -1.23 -4.83 9.33
CA MET A 166 -0.24 -3.85 8.89
C MET A 166 0.44 -4.33 7.60
N VAL A 167 0.14 -3.67 6.48
CA VAL A 167 0.69 -3.99 5.14
C VAL A 167 1.75 -2.95 4.79
N TYR A 168 3.02 -3.37 4.74
CA TYR A 168 4.17 -2.50 4.50
C TYR A 168 4.74 -2.66 3.09
N LEU A 169 4.93 -1.55 2.39
CA LEU A 169 5.60 -1.48 1.09
C LEU A 169 6.93 -0.73 1.23
N PRO A 170 8.07 -1.40 1.41
CA PRO A 170 9.37 -0.77 1.56
C PRO A 170 9.92 -0.31 0.19
N GLY A 171 9.32 0.68 -0.44
CA GLY A 171 9.73 1.15 -1.76
C GLY A 171 10.37 2.52 -1.72
N PHE A 172 11.37 2.74 -2.59
CA PHE A 172 11.98 4.05 -2.79
C PHE A 172 11.72 4.52 -4.23
N GLN A 173 11.50 5.81 -4.41
CA GLN A 173 11.47 6.38 -5.76
C GLN A 173 12.90 6.44 -6.32
N HIS A 174 13.09 5.96 -7.55
CA HIS A 174 14.35 6.12 -8.26
C HIS A 174 14.77 7.61 -8.37
N GLY A 175 16.06 7.86 -8.19
CA GLY A 175 16.65 9.20 -8.35
C GLY A 175 16.82 9.99 -7.06
N ILE A 176 16.39 9.48 -5.92
CA ILE A 176 16.68 10.09 -4.64
C ILE A 176 18.01 9.52 -4.14
N ASN A 177 19.07 10.31 -4.22
CA ASN A 177 20.39 10.03 -3.63
C ASN A 177 20.30 10.05 -2.11
N PHE A 178 19.92 8.91 -1.54
CA PHE A 178 19.70 8.83 -0.13
C PHE A 178 20.52 7.67 0.46
N ARG A 179 21.13 7.95 1.59
CA ARG A 179 21.96 6.95 2.26
C ARG A 179 21.07 6.04 3.08
N ILE A 180 20.91 4.80 2.66
CA ILE A 180 20.13 3.76 3.37
C ILE A 180 20.44 3.73 4.88
N THR A 181 21.70 3.92 5.25
CA THR A 181 22.15 3.96 6.66
C THR A 181 21.46 5.03 7.52
N ARG A 182 20.88 6.08 6.91
CA ARG A 182 20.16 7.12 7.66
C ARG A 182 18.74 6.73 8.01
N VAL A 183 18.15 5.77 7.31
CA VAL A 183 16.77 5.36 7.48
C VAL A 183 16.60 3.89 7.82
N LEU A 184 17.72 3.16 7.93
CA LEU A 184 17.67 1.73 8.26
C LEU A 184 16.91 1.47 9.57
N THR A 185 17.11 2.30 10.58
CA THR A 185 16.37 2.21 11.85
C THR A 185 14.87 2.33 11.61
N ALA A 186 14.43 3.32 10.83
CA ALA A 186 13.01 3.50 10.52
C ALA A 186 12.43 2.36 9.68
N ILE A 187 13.24 1.74 8.82
CA ILE A 187 12.83 0.53 8.07
C ILE A 187 12.62 -0.64 9.02
N LEU A 188 13.56 -0.89 9.94
CA LEU A 188 13.44 -1.97 10.91
C LEU A 188 12.24 -1.76 11.85
N GLU A 189 12.03 -0.55 12.34
CA GLU A 189 10.83 -0.19 13.13
C GLU A 189 9.53 -0.44 12.34
N ASN A 190 9.51 -0.15 11.03
CA ASN A 190 8.35 -0.46 10.19
C ASN A 190 8.15 -1.97 10.01
N LEU A 191 9.24 -2.75 9.89
CA LEU A 191 9.17 -4.22 9.82
C LEU A 191 8.59 -4.81 11.12
N GLU A 192 9.01 -4.31 12.29
CA GLU A 192 8.48 -4.74 13.60
C GLU A 192 6.98 -4.51 13.74
N LEU A 193 6.45 -3.46 13.12
CA LEU A 193 5.03 -3.16 13.14
C LEU A 193 4.22 -3.93 12.07
N SER A 194 4.90 -4.59 11.11
CA SER A 194 4.24 -5.16 9.94
C SER A 194 3.69 -6.55 10.19
N SER A 195 2.47 -6.81 9.72
CA SER A 195 1.88 -8.14 9.62
C SER A 195 2.32 -8.84 8.33
N ILE A 196 2.47 -8.06 7.26
CA ILE A 196 2.91 -8.50 5.94
C ILE A 196 3.73 -7.42 5.26
N VAL A 197 4.82 -7.83 4.61
CA VAL A 197 5.64 -6.96 3.75
C VAL A 197 5.46 -7.39 2.30
N VAL A 198 5.23 -6.43 1.40
CA VAL A 198 5.19 -6.66 -0.04
C VAL A 198 6.27 -5.80 -0.68
N ALA A 199 7.34 -6.44 -1.18
CA ALA A 199 8.48 -5.76 -1.77
C ALA A 199 8.77 -6.26 -3.19
N HIS A 200 9.16 -5.34 -4.06
CA HIS A 200 9.64 -5.67 -5.39
C HIS A 200 11.15 -5.90 -5.38
N GLU A 201 11.67 -6.65 -6.35
CA GLU A 201 13.10 -6.89 -6.56
C GLU A 201 13.96 -5.63 -6.43
N ARG A 202 13.50 -4.49 -6.98
CA ARG A 202 14.23 -3.22 -6.89
C ARG A 202 14.28 -2.65 -5.48
N ASP A 203 13.17 -2.75 -4.74
CA ASP A 203 13.07 -2.28 -3.35
C ASP A 203 14.05 -3.06 -2.47
N LEU A 204 14.11 -4.37 -2.72
CA LEU A 204 15.03 -5.26 -2.02
C LEU A 204 16.50 -4.93 -2.35
N ALA A 205 16.81 -4.72 -3.62
CA ALA A 205 18.15 -4.35 -4.07
C ALA A 205 18.62 -2.99 -3.52
N ASP A 206 17.70 -2.04 -3.32
CA ASP A 206 17.99 -0.74 -2.73
C ASP A 206 18.27 -0.83 -1.21
N ILE A 207 17.57 -1.72 -0.50
CA ILE A 207 17.69 -1.88 0.95
C ILE A 207 18.82 -2.85 1.31
N PHE A 208 18.88 -3.99 0.65
CA PHE A 208 19.83 -5.10 0.90
C PHE A 208 20.57 -5.48 -0.39
N PRO A 209 21.50 -4.64 -0.88
CA PRO A 209 22.17 -4.84 -2.16
C PRO A 209 22.90 -6.18 -2.22
N GLY A 210 22.63 -6.97 -3.25
CA GLY A 210 23.27 -8.26 -3.53
C GLY A 210 22.72 -9.44 -2.75
N GLU A 211 21.62 -9.27 -2.01
CA GLU A 211 20.90 -10.39 -1.39
C GLU A 211 19.75 -10.87 -2.28
N SER A 212 19.54 -12.19 -2.33
CA SER A 212 18.33 -12.78 -2.90
C SER A 212 17.15 -12.60 -1.93
N ALA A 213 15.92 -12.75 -2.43
CA ALA A 213 14.72 -12.71 -1.59
C ALA A 213 14.78 -13.65 -0.39
N GLU A 214 15.24 -14.90 -0.59
CA GLU A 214 15.42 -15.90 0.45
C GLU A 214 16.46 -15.46 1.50
N LYS A 215 17.61 -14.94 1.07
CA LYS A 215 18.63 -14.44 2.00
C LYS A 215 18.14 -13.25 2.78
N ALA A 216 17.49 -12.30 2.11
CA ALA A 216 16.96 -11.11 2.75
C ALA A 216 15.87 -11.50 3.78
N TYR A 217 15.01 -12.47 3.45
CA TYR A 217 14.02 -12.98 4.37
C TYR A 217 14.69 -13.52 5.65
N HIS A 218 15.59 -14.48 5.54
CA HIS A 218 16.25 -15.09 6.69
C HIS A 218 17.15 -14.15 7.49
N ASN A 219 17.79 -13.19 6.83
CA ASN A 219 18.70 -12.27 7.50
C ASN A 219 17.98 -11.09 8.17
N HIS A 220 16.84 -10.64 7.63
CA HIS A 220 16.27 -9.33 7.97
C HIS A 220 14.78 -9.34 8.26
N PHE A 221 13.97 -10.20 7.62
CA PHE A 221 12.51 -10.16 7.76
C PHE A 221 11.96 -11.17 8.77
N GLU A 222 12.44 -12.41 8.75
CA GLU A 222 11.94 -13.54 9.53
C GLU A 222 11.76 -13.22 11.04
N TYR A 223 12.63 -12.36 11.59
CA TYR A 223 12.59 -11.99 13.01
C TYR A 223 11.58 -10.90 13.35
N TYR A 224 11.10 -10.16 12.37
CA TYR A 224 10.27 -8.97 12.56
C TYR A 224 8.87 -9.12 11.99
N CYS A 225 8.72 -9.79 10.85
CA CYS A 225 7.47 -9.86 10.12
C CYS A 225 7.14 -11.31 9.75
N PRO A 226 5.94 -11.81 10.10
CA PRO A 226 5.57 -13.21 9.88
C PRO A 226 5.34 -13.57 8.41
N CYS A 227 5.05 -12.59 7.55
CA CYS A 227 4.72 -12.83 6.14
C CYS A 227 5.45 -11.86 5.22
N PHE A 228 6.17 -12.39 4.23
CA PHE A 228 6.88 -11.60 3.23
C PHE A 228 6.53 -12.08 1.82
N ILE A 229 6.07 -11.17 0.99
CA ILE A 229 5.81 -11.37 -0.44
C ILE A 229 6.83 -10.58 -1.23
N HIS A 230 7.68 -11.27 -1.97
CA HIS A 230 8.65 -10.70 -2.89
C HIS A 230 8.17 -10.85 -4.34
N ILE A 231 8.25 -9.77 -5.11
CA ILE A 231 7.91 -9.72 -6.53
C ILE A 231 9.19 -9.61 -7.34
N GLY A 232 9.54 -10.64 -8.07
CA GLY A 232 10.71 -10.69 -8.93
C GLY A 232 10.62 -9.74 -10.13
N ALA A 233 11.75 -9.56 -10.81
CA ALA A 233 11.84 -8.72 -12.01
C ALA A 233 10.96 -9.21 -13.19
N ASP A 234 10.65 -10.49 -13.23
CA ASP A 234 9.76 -11.14 -14.20
C ASP A 234 8.28 -11.12 -13.78
N GLY A 235 7.99 -10.58 -12.59
CA GLY A 235 6.67 -10.55 -11.97
C GLY A 235 6.31 -11.83 -11.20
N GLY A 236 7.15 -12.84 -11.19
CA GLY A 236 6.99 -14.02 -10.33
C GLY A 236 7.02 -13.63 -8.85
N VAL A 237 6.38 -14.42 -8.01
CA VAL A 237 6.23 -14.14 -6.58
C VAL A 237 6.88 -15.25 -5.76
N ASP A 238 7.74 -14.85 -4.82
CA ASP A 238 8.20 -15.68 -3.71
C ASP A 238 7.45 -15.24 -2.45
N ALA A 239 6.73 -16.15 -1.81
CA ALA A 239 6.02 -15.89 -0.57
C ALA A 239 6.62 -16.71 0.58
N PHE A 240 6.92 -16.03 1.67
CA PHE A 240 7.52 -16.61 2.87
C PHE A 240 6.57 -16.39 4.04
N VAL A 241 6.26 -17.45 4.77
CA VAL A 241 5.48 -17.42 6.00
C VAL A 241 6.17 -18.32 7.02
N GLU A 242 6.72 -17.75 8.08
CA GLU A 242 7.53 -18.49 9.05
C GLU A 242 8.65 -19.31 8.35
N LYS A 243 8.52 -20.62 8.34
CA LYS A 243 9.49 -21.55 7.71
C LYS A 243 9.08 -22.05 6.32
N GLU A 244 7.91 -21.66 5.87
CA GLU A 244 7.39 -22.07 4.58
C GLU A 244 7.80 -21.06 3.49
N HIS A 245 8.10 -21.57 2.30
CA HIS A 245 8.43 -20.80 1.12
C HIS A 245 7.70 -21.37 -0.09
N TRP A 246 6.95 -20.53 -0.79
CA TRP A 246 6.21 -20.90 -1.99
C TRP A 246 6.54 -19.96 -3.15
N GLN A 247 6.51 -20.50 -4.36
CA GLN A 247 6.78 -19.76 -5.58
C GLN A 247 5.57 -19.80 -6.50
N PHE A 248 5.18 -18.63 -7.00
CA PHE A 248 4.06 -18.46 -7.91
C PHE A 248 4.53 -17.76 -9.19
N PRO A 249 4.50 -18.46 -10.36
CA PRO A 249 4.91 -17.83 -11.62
C PRO A 249 3.92 -16.74 -12.03
N CYS A 250 4.43 -15.64 -12.60
CA CYS A 250 3.57 -14.59 -13.16
C CYS A 250 2.78 -15.15 -14.36
N PRO A 251 1.44 -15.04 -14.37
CA PRO A 251 0.62 -15.57 -15.47
C PRO A 251 0.78 -14.76 -16.78
N THR A 252 1.16 -13.47 -16.66
CA THR A 252 1.22 -12.53 -17.79
C THR A 252 2.50 -11.69 -17.81
N PRO A 253 3.69 -12.29 -17.94
CA PRO A 253 4.96 -11.58 -17.78
C PRO A 253 5.25 -10.52 -18.85
N GLN A 254 4.44 -10.41 -19.89
CA GLN A 254 4.71 -9.56 -21.06
C GLN A 254 4.06 -8.17 -21.04
N SER A 255 3.19 -7.86 -20.09
CA SER A 255 2.39 -6.63 -20.05
C SER A 255 2.73 -5.69 -18.90
N LEU A 256 3.91 -5.77 -18.34
CA LEU A 256 4.26 -5.09 -17.11
C LEU A 256 4.42 -3.58 -17.30
N ASN A 257 3.32 -2.84 -17.17
CA ASN A 257 3.36 -1.43 -16.77
C ASN A 257 3.57 -1.40 -15.25
N TRP A 258 4.82 -1.39 -14.83
CA TRP A 258 5.21 -1.57 -13.43
C TRP A 258 4.53 -0.63 -12.44
N LEU A 259 4.23 0.61 -12.83
CA LEU A 259 3.58 1.57 -11.93
C LEU A 259 2.15 1.14 -11.56
N GLY A 260 1.32 0.88 -12.54
CA GLY A 260 -0.05 0.40 -12.32
C GLY A 260 -0.07 -1.02 -11.77
N TRP A 261 0.77 -1.89 -12.34
CA TRP A 261 0.83 -3.30 -11.98
C TRP A 261 1.15 -3.53 -10.50
N GLN A 262 2.19 -2.89 -9.96
CA GLN A 262 2.57 -3.03 -8.55
C GLN A 262 1.47 -2.51 -7.61
N SER A 263 0.86 -1.39 -7.95
CA SER A 263 -0.24 -0.82 -7.15
C SER A 263 -1.49 -1.70 -7.19
N GLY A 264 -1.79 -2.29 -8.36
CA GLY A 264 -2.85 -3.27 -8.53
C GLY A 264 -2.59 -4.55 -7.75
N PHE A 265 -1.34 -5.06 -7.80
CA PHE A 265 -0.92 -6.22 -7.01
C PHE A 265 -1.17 -5.99 -5.51
N THR A 266 -0.72 -4.85 -5.00
CA THR A 266 -0.94 -4.49 -3.59
C THR A 266 -2.43 -4.38 -3.25
N ALA A 267 -3.22 -3.75 -4.11
CA ALA A 267 -4.67 -3.68 -3.92
C ALA A 267 -5.30 -5.07 -3.90
N GLY A 268 -4.82 -5.99 -4.75
CA GLY A 268 -5.27 -7.37 -4.79
C GLY A 268 -4.92 -8.17 -3.54
N VAL A 269 -3.71 -8.01 -3.00
CA VAL A 269 -3.34 -8.59 -1.69
C VAL A 269 -4.33 -8.13 -0.63
N ILE A 270 -4.60 -6.82 -0.53
CA ILE A 270 -5.52 -6.26 0.47
C ILE A 270 -6.96 -6.76 0.27
N CYS A 271 -7.45 -6.83 -0.97
CA CYS A 271 -8.77 -7.39 -1.27
C CYS A 271 -8.89 -8.85 -0.83
N ALA A 272 -7.85 -9.66 -1.06
CA ALA A 272 -7.81 -11.05 -0.63
C ALA A 272 -7.80 -11.18 0.90
N LEU A 273 -7.00 -10.36 1.61
CA LEU A 273 -6.99 -10.34 3.08
C LEU A 273 -8.37 -9.97 3.66
N LEU A 274 -9.13 -9.12 2.96
CA LEU A 274 -10.50 -8.78 3.36
C LEU A 274 -11.48 -9.90 3.08
N SER A 275 -11.45 -10.49 1.87
CA SER A 275 -12.38 -11.54 1.46
C SER A 275 -12.15 -12.86 2.20
N GLU A 276 -10.91 -13.18 2.58
CA GLU A 276 -10.58 -14.36 3.38
C GLU A 276 -10.69 -14.10 4.90
N GLY A 277 -11.09 -12.89 5.32
CA GLY A 277 -11.23 -12.54 6.73
C GLY A 277 -9.94 -12.57 7.55
N ILE A 278 -8.76 -12.51 6.90
CA ILE A 278 -7.46 -12.73 7.56
C ILE A 278 -7.15 -11.59 8.53
N THR A 279 -6.84 -11.93 9.76
CA THR A 279 -6.43 -11.01 10.83
C THR A 279 -4.91 -10.94 10.98
N ALA A 280 -4.40 -9.95 11.73
CA ALA A 280 -2.97 -9.84 12.00
C ALA A 280 -2.40 -11.09 12.69
N GLU A 281 -3.15 -11.71 13.59
CA GLU A 281 -2.73 -12.92 14.33
C GLU A 281 -2.67 -14.16 13.43
N GLN A 282 -3.44 -14.20 12.35
CA GLN A 282 -3.46 -15.34 11.42
C GLN A 282 -2.35 -15.27 10.37
N MET A 283 -1.65 -14.15 10.24
CA MET A 283 -0.61 -13.99 9.20
C MET A 283 0.51 -15.02 9.32
N CYS A 284 0.88 -15.44 10.52
CA CYS A 284 1.90 -16.48 10.75
C CYS A 284 1.41 -17.92 10.49
N THR A 285 0.14 -18.13 10.23
CA THR A 285 -0.48 -19.45 10.03
C THR A 285 -1.13 -19.62 8.67
N ILE A 286 -0.89 -18.70 7.74
CA ILE A 286 -1.37 -18.79 6.35
C ILE A 286 -0.77 -20.05 5.71
N ASP A 287 -1.63 -20.91 5.16
CA ASP A 287 -1.23 -22.09 4.41
C ASP A 287 -1.03 -21.79 2.91
N HIS A 288 -0.55 -22.78 2.16
CA HIS A 288 -0.31 -22.66 0.73
C HIS A 288 -1.56 -22.25 -0.06
N ASP A 289 -2.71 -22.83 0.22
CA ASP A 289 -3.94 -22.61 -0.55
C ASP A 289 -4.49 -21.20 -0.34
N THR A 290 -4.43 -20.71 0.91
CA THR A 290 -4.75 -19.33 1.25
C THR A 290 -3.78 -18.35 0.60
N MET A 291 -2.47 -18.62 0.64
CA MET A 291 -1.47 -17.79 -0.03
C MET A 291 -1.66 -17.78 -1.55
N GLN A 292 -1.99 -18.91 -2.16
CA GLN A 292 -2.31 -18.98 -3.58
C GLN A 292 -3.51 -18.13 -3.95
N THR A 293 -4.55 -18.10 -3.10
CA THR A 293 -5.72 -17.23 -3.28
C THR A 293 -5.32 -15.76 -3.22
N ILE A 294 -4.49 -15.38 -2.24
CA ILE A 294 -3.96 -14.02 -2.10
C ILE A 294 -3.20 -13.61 -3.37
N VAL A 295 -2.24 -14.44 -3.80
CA VAL A 295 -1.37 -14.14 -4.96
C VAL A 295 -2.18 -14.12 -6.27
N ASN A 296 -3.12 -15.04 -6.47
CA ASN A 296 -3.98 -15.06 -7.65
C ASN A 296 -4.86 -13.80 -7.74
N THR A 297 -5.42 -13.36 -6.62
CA THR A 297 -6.20 -12.11 -6.55
C THR A 297 -5.31 -10.90 -6.82
N ALA A 298 -4.07 -10.92 -6.30
CA ALA A 298 -3.08 -9.89 -6.54
C ALA A 298 -2.71 -9.79 -8.03
N PHE A 299 -2.43 -10.90 -8.71
CA PHE A 299 -2.18 -10.93 -10.15
C PHE A 299 -3.38 -10.42 -10.97
N LEU A 300 -4.58 -10.84 -10.60
CA LEU A 300 -5.81 -10.40 -11.30
C LEU A 300 -5.97 -8.88 -11.27
N LEU A 301 -5.74 -8.25 -10.13
CA LEU A 301 -5.85 -6.78 -10.01
C LEU A 301 -4.65 -6.09 -10.64
N ALA A 302 -3.45 -6.66 -10.54
CA ALA A 302 -2.24 -6.14 -11.17
C ALA A 302 -2.40 -6.02 -12.69
N ASP A 303 -2.87 -7.08 -13.34
CA ASP A 303 -3.09 -7.12 -14.79
C ASP A 303 -4.16 -6.11 -15.23
N ASN A 304 -5.20 -5.93 -14.41
CA ASN A 304 -6.25 -4.96 -14.70
C ASN A 304 -5.77 -3.50 -14.50
N ALA A 305 -4.95 -3.24 -13.49
CA ALA A 305 -4.42 -1.91 -13.20
C ALA A 305 -3.22 -1.49 -14.07
N SER A 306 -2.70 -2.39 -14.91
CA SER A 306 -1.57 -2.11 -15.81
C SER A 306 -1.91 -1.23 -17.01
N GLY A 307 -3.16 -0.77 -17.12
CA GLY A 307 -3.67 0.09 -18.17
C GLY A 307 -3.28 1.57 -18.03
N GLU A 308 -4.05 2.44 -18.66
CA GLU A 308 -3.74 3.87 -18.74
C GLU A 308 -3.90 4.63 -17.41
N THR A 309 -4.69 4.13 -16.47
CA THR A 309 -5.08 4.85 -15.24
C THR A 309 -4.21 4.53 -14.05
N ASN A 310 -3.38 3.47 -14.10
CA ASN A 310 -2.66 2.89 -12.96
C ASN A 310 -3.58 2.46 -11.79
N CYS A 311 -4.88 2.36 -12.04
CA CYS A 311 -5.90 1.88 -11.12
C CYS A 311 -6.76 0.80 -11.79
N ILE A 312 -7.45 -0.02 -11.01
CA ILE A 312 -8.41 -1.01 -11.54
C ILE A 312 -9.59 -0.31 -12.23
N ASP A 313 -10.20 -0.97 -13.20
CA ASP A 313 -11.41 -0.45 -13.84
C ASP A 313 -12.68 -0.71 -13.01
N ALA A 314 -13.78 -0.05 -13.38
CA ALA A 314 -15.05 -0.16 -12.67
C ALA A 314 -15.63 -1.59 -12.67
N LYS A 315 -15.35 -2.39 -13.70
CA LYS A 315 -15.83 -3.79 -13.79
C LYS A 315 -15.07 -4.67 -12.78
N MET A 316 -13.77 -4.51 -12.68
CA MET A 316 -12.95 -5.22 -11.70
C MET A 316 -13.31 -4.79 -10.28
N ALA A 317 -13.50 -3.48 -10.05
CA ALA A 317 -13.93 -2.94 -8.78
C ALA A 317 -15.24 -3.57 -8.29
N LEU A 318 -16.25 -3.67 -9.17
CA LEU A 318 -17.53 -4.32 -8.85
C LEU A 318 -17.36 -5.81 -8.52
N LYS A 319 -16.51 -6.53 -9.25
CA LYS A 319 -16.20 -7.94 -8.97
C LYS A 319 -15.60 -8.12 -7.58
N MET A 320 -14.66 -7.25 -7.19
CA MET A 320 -14.06 -7.30 -5.86
C MET A 320 -15.04 -6.94 -4.76
N GLN A 321 -15.88 -5.94 -4.99
CA GLN A 321 -16.94 -5.58 -4.06
C GLN A 321 -17.88 -6.75 -3.76
N GLN A 322 -18.27 -7.49 -4.78
CA GLN A 322 -19.11 -8.68 -4.63
C GLN A 322 -18.41 -9.76 -3.78
N ALA A 323 -17.15 -10.09 -4.10
CA ALA A 323 -16.39 -11.09 -3.36
C ALA A 323 -16.22 -10.73 -1.87
N ILE A 324 -15.92 -9.46 -1.57
CA ILE A 324 -15.74 -8.98 -0.17
C ILE A 324 -17.09 -9.01 0.58
N ASN A 325 -18.20 -8.64 -0.07
CA ASN A 325 -19.51 -8.65 0.56
C ASN A 325 -20.02 -10.08 0.83
N GLU A 326 -19.76 -11.04 -0.06
CA GLU A 326 -20.11 -12.46 0.14
C GLU A 326 -19.40 -13.02 1.37
N ALA A 327 -18.11 -12.74 1.54
CA ALA A 327 -17.34 -13.18 2.70
C ALA A 327 -17.86 -12.59 4.02
N THR A 328 -18.32 -11.32 4.02
CA THR A 328 -18.88 -10.68 5.24
C THR A 328 -20.29 -11.16 5.61
N THR A 329 -21.01 -11.84 4.71
CA THR A 329 -22.35 -12.38 4.99
C THR A 329 -22.35 -13.81 5.51
N ASP A 330 -21.25 -14.54 5.33
CA ASP A 330 -21.09 -15.95 5.77
C ASP A 330 -20.49 -16.08 7.19
N GLU A 331 -20.11 -14.98 7.85
CA GLU A 331 -19.69 -14.90 9.26
C GLU A 331 -20.87 -14.53 10.19
#